data_3c4e7a7e8ac61767a61cd755714d3bf6
#
_entry.id   3c4e7a7e8ac61767a61cd755714d3bf6
#
_cell.length_a   1.000
_cell.length_b   1.000
_cell.length_c   1.000
_cell.angle_alpha   90.00
_cell.angle_beta   90.00
_cell.angle_gamma   90.00
#
_symmetry.space_group_name_H-M   'P 1'
#
loop_
_entity.id
_entity.type
_entity.pdbx_description
1 polymer ?
#
loop_
_entity_poly.entity_id
_entity_poly.type
_entity_poly.pdbx_seq_one_letter_code
_entity_poly.pdbx_strand_id
1 'polypeptide(L)'
;MPLDVHQRLRILSDILRSHQLDCCGTVSEYEQAGRLAQTLLNESGFQEDIRNTFSSIQQYTEKGARHNNPEQYILENHTHLDEWVQELDQLTPYDQ
;
A
#
# COMPACT_ATOMS: atom_id res chain seq x y z
N MET A 1 8.94 -3.60 -19.72
CA MET A 1 7.87 -2.59 -19.77
C MET A 1 7.51 -2.15 -18.37
N PRO A 2 7.39 -0.87 -18.14
CA PRO A 2 6.90 -0.44 -16.84
C PRO A 2 5.44 -0.80 -16.66
N LEU A 3 5.06 -1.07 -15.43
CA LEU A 3 3.68 -1.37 -15.09
C LEU A 3 2.84 -0.11 -15.27
N ASP A 4 1.61 -0.26 -15.75
CA ASP A 4 0.71 0.88 -15.84
C ASP A 4 0.13 1.19 -14.45
N VAL A 5 -0.63 2.28 -14.35
CA VAL A 5 -1.16 2.76 -13.08
C VAL A 5 -2.06 1.71 -12.43
N HIS A 6 -2.93 1.08 -13.21
CA HIS A 6 -3.87 0.09 -12.68
C HIS A 6 -3.14 -1.13 -12.13
N GLN A 7 -2.10 -1.58 -12.81
CA GLN A 7 -1.31 -2.71 -12.34
C GLN A 7 -0.59 -2.37 -11.04
N ARG A 8 -0.04 -1.15 -10.95
CA ARG A 8 0.64 -0.72 -9.73
C ARG A 8 -0.33 -0.62 -8.55
N LEU A 9 -1.53 -0.10 -8.79
CA LEU A 9 -2.55 -0.02 -7.75
C LEU A 9 -2.95 -1.41 -7.27
N ARG A 10 -3.10 -2.34 -8.20
CA ARG A 10 -3.49 -3.71 -7.86
C ARG A 10 -2.42 -4.40 -7.03
N ILE A 11 -1.15 -4.27 -7.43
CA ILE A 11 -0.06 -4.90 -6.69
C ILE A 11 0.05 -4.30 -5.29
N LEU A 12 -0.05 -2.97 -5.19
CA LEU A 12 -0.01 -2.32 -3.89
C LEU A 12 -1.16 -2.79 -3.00
N SER A 13 -2.36 -2.86 -3.55
CA SER A 13 -3.51 -3.34 -2.82
C SER A 13 -3.33 -4.78 -2.36
N ASP A 14 -2.76 -5.63 -3.21
CA ASP A 14 -2.52 -7.02 -2.87
C ASP A 14 -1.53 -7.16 -1.72
N ILE A 15 -0.47 -6.36 -1.72
CA ILE A 15 0.51 -6.39 -0.63
C ILE A 15 -0.14 -5.96 0.68
N LEU A 16 -0.90 -4.88 0.66
CA LEU A 16 -1.56 -4.38 1.87
C LEU A 16 -2.62 -5.37 2.37
N ARG A 17 -3.33 -6.01 1.44
CA ARG A 17 -4.32 -7.02 1.82
C ARG A 17 -3.65 -8.23 2.45
N SER A 18 -2.49 -8.62 1.95
CA SER A 18 -1.71 -9.70 2.54
C SER A 18 -1.33 -9.38 3.98
N HIS A 19 -0.89 -8.14 4.24
CA HIS A 19 -0.59 -7.71 5.61
C HIS A 19 -1.86 -7.73 6.47
N GLN A 20 -2.98 -7.31 5.92
CA GLN A 20 -4.24 -7.27 6.63
C GLN A 20 -4.68 -8.67 7.07
N LEU A 21 -4.49 -9.67 6.21
CA LEU A 21 -4.97 -11.02 6.47
C LEU A 21 -3.99 -11.86 7.28
N ASP A 22 -2.70 -11.72 7.04
CA ASP A 22 -1.69 -12.61 7.61
C ASP A 22 -0.91 -12.01 8.76
N CYS A 23 -0.96 -10.71 8.93
CA CYS A 23 -0.17 -10.01 9.96
C CYS A 23 1.33 -10.30 9.84
N CYS A 24 1.78 -10.68 8.67
CA CYS A 24 3.20 -10.99 8.42
C CYS A 24 3.66 -10.24 7.20
N GLY A 25 4.70 -9.44 7.35
CA GLY A 25 5.27 -8.72 6.24
C GLY A 25 6.77 -8.92 6.21
N THR A 26 7.34 -9.01 5.03
CA THR A 26 8.79 -9.06 4.87
C THR A 26 9.31 -7.69 4.51
N VAL A 27 10.60 -7.47 4.75
CA VAL A 27 11.25 -6.22 4.37
C VAL A 27 11.08 -5.97 2.87
N SER A 28 11.21 -7.02 2.06
CA SER A 28 11.01 -6.92 0.61
C SER A 28 9.63 -6.40 0.25
N GLU A 29 8.60 -6.89 0.93
CA GLU A 29 7.23 -6.44 0.68
C GLU A 29 7.04 -4.98 1.04
N TYR A 30 7.58 -4.57 2.20
CA TYR A 30 7.52 -3.17 2.59
C TYR A 30 8.22 -2.28 1.58
N GLU A 31 9.40 -2.69 1.13
CA GLU A 31 10.15 -1.91 0.14
C GLU A 31 9.41 -1.81 -1.18
N GLN A 32 8.83 -2.92 -1.64
CA GLN A 32 8.08 -2.91 -2.88
C GLN A 32 6.85 -2.02 -2.78
N ALA A 33 6.11 -2.13 -1.69
CA ALA A 33 4.93 -1.29 -1.49
C ALA A 33 5.30 0.18 -1.42
N GLY A 34 6.39 0.51 -0.74
CA GLY A 34 6.86 1.88 -0.65
C GLY A 34 7.23 2.46 -2.01
N ARG A 35 7.90 1.67 -2.85
CA ARG A 35 8.24 2.13 -4.19
C ARG A 35 7.01 2.31 -5.05
N LEU A 36 6.04 1.40 -4.94
CA LEU A 36 4.79 1.54 -5.68
C LEU A 36 4.05 2.81 -5.27
N ALA A 37 3.95 3.06 -3.96
CA ALA A 37 3.30 4.28 -3.48
C ALA A 37 4.02 5.52 -3.99
N GLN A 38 5.36 5.50 -4.01
CA GLN A 38 6.14 6.62 -4.50
C GLN A 38 5.87 6.88 -5.99
N THR A 39 5.84 5.84 -6.80
CA THR A 39 5.57 6.01 -8.23
C THR A 39 4.15 6.51 -8.47
N LEU A 40 3.20 6.08 -7.66
CA LEU A 40 1.82 6.56 -7.78
C LEU A 40 1.70 8.02 -7.37
N LEU A 41 2.48 8.45 -6.36
CA LEU A 41 2.51 9.86 -5.99
C LEU A 41 3.02 10.75 -7.11
N ASN A 42 3.90 10.21 -7.96
CA ASN A 42 4.46 10.97 -9.07
C ASN A 42 3.53 11.05 -10.28
N GLU A 43 2.45 10.28 -10.28
CA GLU A 43 1.48 10.33 -11.37
C GLU A 43 0.58 11.55 -11.19
N SER A 44 0.25 12.20 -12.30
CA SER A 44 -0.75 13.27 -12.30
C SER A 44 -2.12 12.63 -12.50
N GLY A 45 -3.16 13.23 -11.97
CA GLY A 45 -4.51 12.75 -12.18
C GLY A 45 -5.19 12.20 -10.96
N PHE A 46 -4.46 11.98 -9.88
CA PHE A 46 -5.07 11.59 -8.62
C PHE A 46 -5.45 12.82 -7.82
N GLN A 47 -6.60 12.73 -7.17
CA GLN A 47 -7.04 13.78 -6.26
C GLN A 47 -6.17 13.83 -5.02
N GLU A 48 -6.22 14.95 -4.33
CA GLU A 48 -5.39 15.17 -3.15
C GLU A 48 -5.62 14.14 -2.06
N ASP A 49 -6.88 13.75 -1.85
CA ASP A 49 -7.21 12.74 -0.84
C ASP A 49 -6.48 11.42 -1.11
N ILE A 50 -6.45 11.01 -2.36
CA ILE A 50 -5.80 9.78 -2.77
C ILE A 50 -4.29 9.91 -2.65
N ARG A 51 -3.75 11.07 -3.01
CA ARG A 51 -2.33 11.32 -2.86
C ARG A 51 -1.90 11.27 -1.40
N ASN A 52 -2.74 11.78 -0.51
CA ASN A 52 -2.48 11.68 0.92
C ASN A 52 -2.46 10.24 1.39
N THR A 53 -3.33 9.40 0.84
CA THR A 53 -3.35 7.98 1.14
C THR A 53 -2.04 7.32 0.72
N PHE A 54 -1.56 7.62 -0.49
CA PHE A 54 -0.28 7.06 -0.95
C PHE A 54 0.87 7.51 -0.05
N SER A 55 0.86 8.76 0.37
CA SER A 55 1.88 9.27 1.27
C SER A 55 1.87 8.55 2.62
N SER A 56 0.69 8.31 3.14
CA SER A 56 0.54 7.56 4.40
C SER A 56 1.03 6.13 4.27
N ILE A 57 0.71 5.49 3.15
CA ILE A 57 1.18 4.13 2.86
C ILE A 57 2.70 4.11 2.79
N GLN A 58 3.30 5.10 2.14
CA GLN A 58 4.74 5.19 2.03
C GLN A 58 5.40 5.28 3.40
N GLN A 59 4.85 6.11 4.28
CA GLN A 59 5.35 6.24 5.64
C GLN A 59 5.21 4.94 6.42
N TYR A 60 4.08 4.27 6.27
CA TYR A 60 3.84 2.98 6.89
C TYR A 60 4.90 1.96 6.47
N THR A 61 5.19 1.90 5.16
CA THR A 61 6.15 0.92 4.67
C THR A 61 7.58 1.23 5.12
N GLU A 62 7.93 2.51 5.17
CA GLU A 62 9.25 2.91 5.65
C GLU A 62 9.48 2.48 7.10
N LYS A 63 8.50 2.74 7.95
CA LYS A 63 8.59 2.36 9.36
C LYS A 63 8.54 0.86 9.53
N GLY A 64 7.70 0.20 8.72
CA GLY A 64 7.56 -1.26 8.80
C GLY A 64 8.85 -1.99 8.46
N ALA A 65 9.56 -1.51 7.45
CA ALA A 65 10.81 -2.13 7.03
C ALA A 65 11.88 -2.07 8.11
N ARG A 66 11.74 -1.14 9.05
CA ARG A 66 12.73 -0.94 10.13
C ARG A 66 12.23 -1.42 11.49
N HIS A 67 10.99 -1.89 11.56
CA HIS A 67 10.40 -2.26 12.85
C HIS A 67 10.95 -3.58 13.34
N ASN A 68 11.21 -3.67 14.64
CA ASN A 68 11.76 -4.87 15.26
C ASN A 68 10.74 -5.99 15.37
N ASN A 69 9.46 -5.64 15.44
CA ASN A 69 8.39 -6.62 15.58
C ASN A 69 7.34 -6.35 14.51
N PRO A 70 7.55 -6.92 13.31
CA PRO A 70 6.64 -6.65 12.18
C PRO A 70 5.21 -7.08 12.43
N GLU A 71 5.01 -8.16 13.16
CA GLU A 71 3.67 -8.63 13.45
C GLU A 71 2.89 -7.64 14.30
N GLN A 72 3.51 -7.13 15.36
CA GLN A 72 2.88 -6.12 16.21
C GLN A 72 2.62 -4.83 15.44
N TYR A 73 3.57 -4.44 14.59
CA TYR A 73 3.43 -3.23 13.80
C TYR A 73 2.20 -3.31 12.87
N ILE A 74 2.02 -4.45 12.21
CA ILE A 74 0.86 -4.66 11.35
C ILE A 74 -0.43 -4.59 12.16
N LEU A 75 -0.46 -5.22 13.33
CA LEU A 75 -1.64 -5.17 14.18
C LEU A 75 -1.98 -3.75 14.61
N GLU A 76 -0.98 -2.96 14.94
CA GLU A 76 -1.19 -1.57 15.33
C GLU A 76 -1.75 -0.72 14.20
N ASN A 77 -1.46 -1.10 12.97
CA ASN A 77 -1.89 -0.35 11.80
C ASN A 77 -3.08 -0.99 11.09
N HIS A 78 -3.71 -1.98 11.70
CA HIS A 78 -4.77 -2.76 11.05
C HIS A 78 -5.92 -1.89 10.56
N THR A 79 -6.34 -0.93 11.35
CA THR A 79 -7.43 -0.02 10.96
C THR A 79 -7.04 0.77 9.71
N HIS A 80 -5.81 1.26 9.67
CA HIS A 80 -5.32 1.99 8.50
C HIS A 80 -5.27 1.08 7.27
N LEU A 81 -4.83 -0.17 7.46
CA LEU A 81 -4.79 -1.13 6.35
C LEU A 81 -6.19 -1.35 5.78
N ASP A 82 -7.19 -1.50 6.64
CA ASP A 82 -8.57 -1.67 6.19
C ASP A 82 -9.00 -0.48 5.34
N GLU A 83 -8.72 0.72 5.79
CA GLU A 83 -9.10 1.94 5.09
C GLU A 83 -8.38 2.05 3.75
N TRP A 84 -7.07 1.78 3.74
CA TRP A 84 -6.28 1.89 2.52
C TRP A 84 -6.70 0.87 1.47
N VAL A 85 -6.94 -0.36 1.90
CA VAL A 85 -7.38 -1.40 0.97
C VAL A 85 -8.71 -1.02 0.32
N GLN A 86 -9.65 -0.50 1.12
CA GLN A 86 -10.92 -0.07 0.59
C GLN A 86 -10.78 1.07 -0.42
N GLU A 87 -9.94 2.04 -0.11
CA GLU A 87 -9.71 3.18 -1.01
C GLU A 87 -9.08 2.73 -2.32
N LEU A 88 -8.08 1.86 -2.24
CA LEU A 88 -7.41 1.37 -3.45
C LEU A 88 -8.34 0.51 -4.29
N ASP A 89 -9.18 -0.29 -3.66
CA ASP A 89 -10.14 -1.12 -4.38
C ASP A 89 -11.14 -0.27 -5.16
N GLN A 90 -11.49 0.90 -4.65
CA GLN A 90 -12.39 1.80 -5.36
C GLN A 90 -11.74 2.41 -6.60
N LEU A 91 -10.41 2.53 -6.59
CA LEU A 91 -9.67 3.08 -7.72
C LEU A 91 -9.42 2.07 -8.82
N THR A 92 -9.42 0.79 -8.47
CA THR A 92 -9.17 -0.28 -9.44
C THR A 92 -10.48 -0.99 -9.73
N PRO A 93 -11.13 -0.68 -10.86
CA PRO A 93 -12.35 -1.40 -11.19
C PRO A 93 -12.02 -2.87 -11.39
N TYR A 94 -12.82 -3.72 -10.79
CA TYR A 94 -12.65 -5.14 -10.98
C TYR A 94 -13.14 -5.53 -12.36
N ASP A 95 -12.36 -6.31 -13.03
CA ASP A 95 -12.80 -6.89 -14.30
C ASP A 95 -13.86 -7.91 -13.98
N GLN A 96 -14.95 -7.75 -14.63
CA GLN A 96 -16.08 -8.63 -14.44
C GLN A 96 -15.99 -9.83 -15.36
#